data_508448b349ba86ef165577cce9da2174
#
_entry.id   508448b349ba86ef165577cce9da2174
#
_cell.length_a   1.000
_cell.length_b   1.000
_cell.length_c   1.000
_cell.angle_alpha   90.00
_cell.angle_beta   90.00
_cell.angle_gamma   90.00
#
_symmetry.space_group_name_H-M   'P 1'
#
loop_
_entity.id
_entity.type
_entity.pdbx_description
1 polymer ?
#
loop_
_entity_poly.entity_id
_entity_poly.type
_entity_poly.pdbx_seq_one_letter_code
_entity_poly.pdbx_strand_id
1 'polypeptide(L)'
;MALNFLTSSEQTLEVVVTCDGEVSSTTEQRSAYLSSGDLGDLGEVGESATRFTIKALSPSEREEAEVRAGAYSRSELGRMLWVESPTESSERARWHHALTDDERSAMSAYQAYLSRVYLEMIRGSLTHINGEEASLDQINMIRPDSDRLTVISELVAHIQRISLLGVEGK
;
A
#
# COMPACT_ATOMS: atom_id res chain seq x y z
N MET A 1 5.64 18.45 -30.97
CA MET A 1 5.87 18.12 -29.56
C MET A 1 5.11 16.84 -29.26
N ALA A 2 5.81 15.73 -29.09
CA ALA A 2 5.17 14.51 -28.63
C ALA A 2 4.88 14.66 -27.14
N LEU A 3 3.62 14.61 -26.77
CA LEU A 3 3.21 14.58 -25.39
C LEU A 3 3.53 13.19 -24.84
N ASN A 4 4.67 13.02 -24.20
CA ASN A 4 5.04 11.81 -23.47
C ASN A 4 4.24 11.72 -22.16
N PHE A 5 2.91 11.70 -22.26
CA PHE A 5 2.02 11.41 -21.13
C PHE A 5 1.75 9.91 -20.95
N LEU A 6 2.35 9.10 -21.77
CA LEU A 6 2.32 7.66 -21.57
C LEU A 6 3.43 7.33 -20.57
N THR A 7 3.10 7.46 -19.31
CA THR A 7 3.79 6.69 -18.28
C THR A 7 3.58 5.25 -18.65
N SER A 8 4.64 4.68 -19.12
CA SER A 8 4.61 3.30 -19.50
C SER A 8 4.23 2.48 -18.25
N SER A 9 3.31 1.56 -18.43
CA SER A 9 3.12 0.42 -17.53
C SER A 9 4.42 -0.39 -17.30
N GLU A 10 5.52 0.05 -17.90
CA GLU A 10 6.88 -0.49 -17.80
C GLU A 10 7.70 0.16 -16.69
N GLN A 11 7.23 1.25 -16.05
CA GLN A 11 7.96 1.86 -14.95
C GLN A 11 7.92 0.92 -13.74
N THR A 12 9.08 0.40 -13.38
CA THR A 12 9.28 -0.44 -12.20
C THR A 12 10.04 0.31 -11.12
N LEU A 13 9.81 -0.07 -9.88
CA LEU A 13 10.51 0.42 -8.70
C LEU A 13 10.94 -0.76 -7.85
N GLU A 14 12.17 -0.72 -7.35
CA GLU A 14 12.62 -1.63 -6.30
C GLU A 14 12.31 -1.00 -4.94
N VAL A 15 11.66 -1.77 -4.07
CA VAL A 15 11.19 -1.36 -2.74
C VAL A 15 11.75 -2.32 -1.69
N VAL A 16 12.21 -1.77 -0.58
CA VAL A 16 12.53 -2.51 0.66
C VAL A 16 11.57 -2.02 1.74
N VAL A 17 10.97 -2.94 2.48
CA VAL A 17 10.01 -2.57 3.53
C VAL A 17 10.70 -2.23 4.84
N THR A 18 10.15 -1.27 5.59
CA THR A 18 10.80 -0.74 6.80
C THR A 18 10.81 -1.72 7.97
N CYS A 19 9.98 -2.76 7.94
CA CYS A 19 9.93 -3.82 8.95
C CYS A 19 10.91 -4.99 8.66
N ASP A 20 11.65 -4.94 7.56
CA ASP A 20 12.69 -5.94 7.31
C ASP A 20 13.79 -5.86 8.37
N GLY A 21 14.21 -7.01 8.91
CA GLY A 21 15.23 -7.08 9.96
C GLY A 21 16.62 -6.57 9.55
N GLU A 22 16.86 -6.45 8.24
CA GLU A 22 18.08 -5.92 7.64
C GLU A 22 18.03 -4.39 7.41
N VAL A 23 16.94 -3.72 7.86
CA VAL A 23 16.76 -2.27 7.72
C VAL A 23 16.99 -1.60 9.07
N SER A 24 17.98 -0.68 9.12
CA SER A 24 18.23 0.18 10.27
C SER A 24 17.93 1.64 9.88
N SER A 25 16.81 2.17 10.39
CA SER A 25 16.34 3.50 10.03
C SER A 25 15.66 4.21 11.19
N THR A 26 15.80 5.55 11.26
CA THR A 26 15.02 6.38 12.18
C THR A 26 13.58 6.57 11.67
N THR A 27 12.71 7.11 12.54
CA THR A 27 11.33 7.44 12.16
C THR A 27 11.30 8.47 11.03
N GLU A 28 12.20 9.47 11.07
CA GLU A 28 12.33 10.51 10.06
C GLU A 28 12.76 9.93 8.70
N GLN A 29 13.74 9.01 8.71
CA GLN A 29 14.19 8.32 7.50
C GLN A 29 13.09 7.46 6.87
N ARG A 30 12.35 6.70 7.69
CA ARG A 30 11.19 5.94 7.21
C ARG A 30 10.13 6.84 6.56
N SER A 31 9.82 7.96 7.21
CA SER A 31 8.86 8.93 6.68
C SER A 31 9.34 9.56 5.36
N ALA A 32 10.62 9.92 5.27
CA ALA A 32 11.23 10.45 4.06
C ALA A 32 11.15 9.42 2.92
N TYR A 33 11.57 8.19 3.18
CA TYR A 33 11.52 7.09 2.22
C TYR A 33 10.11 6.79 1.71
N LEU A 34 9.11 6.69 2.60
CA LEU A 34 7.72 6.45 2.19
C LEU A 34 7.17 7.58 1.32
N SER A 35 7.67 8.81 1.51
CA SER A 35 7.27 9.97 0.72
C SER A 35 7.99 10.03 -0.63
N SER A 36 9.32 9.82 -0.66
CA SER A 36 10.15 9.93 -1.87
C SER A 36 10.20 8.62 -2.67
N GLY A 37 10.25 7.48 -1.96
CA GLY A 37 10.56 6.15 -2.49
C GLY A 37 12.02 5.97 -2.90
N ASP A 38 12.88 6.89 -2.53
CA ASP A 38 14.31 6.75 -2.74
C ASP A 38 14.92 5.90 -1.62
N LEU A 39 15.52 4.77 -1.96
CA LEU A 39 16.19 3.89 -0.99
C LEU A 39 17.30 4.62 -0.21
N GLY A 40 17.88 5.66 -0.78
CA GLY A 40 18.86 6.49 -0.09
C GLY A 40 18.31 7.21 1.15
N ASP A 41 17.00 7.43 1.21
CA ASP A 41 16.33 8.05 2.36
C ASP A 41 16.04 7.04 3.49
N LEU A 42 16.09 5.72 3.21
CA LEU A 42 15.69 4.68 4.18
C LEU A 42 16.71 4.45 5.28
N GLY A 43 17.95 4.93 5.13
CA GLY A 43 19.04 4.67 6.06
C GLY A 43 19.91 3.49 5.64
N GLU A 44 20.29 2.62 6.58
CA GLU A 44 21.12 1.47 6.27
C GLU A 44 20.24 0.28 5.88
N VAL A 45 20.51 -0.29 4.70
CA VAL A 45 19.82 -1.47 4.16
C VAL A 45 20.86 -2.56 3.94
N GLY A 46 20.71 -3.67 4.66
CA GLY A 46 21.60 -4.82 4.54
C GLY A 46 21.52 -5.49 3.15
N GLU A 47 22.56 -6.21 2.77
CA GLU A 47 22.64 -6.90 1.48
C GLU A 47 21.56 -8.00 1.35
N SER A 48 21.16 -8.61 2.46
CA SER A 48 20.14 -9.67 2.53
C SER A 48 18.72 -9.15 2.71
N ALA A 49 18.51 -7.83 2.74
CA ALA A 49 17.17 -7.23 2.81
C ALA A 49 16.28 -7.69 1.65
N THR A 50 15.02 -7.98 1.97
CA THR A 50 14.04 -8.41 0.97
C THR A 50 13.69 -7.28 0.02
N ARG A 51 13.92 -7.51 -1.27
CA ARG A 51 13.68 -6.53 -2.34
C ARG A 51 12.46 -6.91 -3.16
N PHE A 52 11.49 -6.02 -3.19
CA PHE A 52 10.26 -6.15 -3.96
C PHE A 52 10.35 -5.30 -5.21
N THR A 53 10.15 -5.89 -6.39
CA THR A 53 10.02 -5.12 -7.64
C THR A 53 8.54 -4.95 -7.95
N ILE A 54 8.10 -3.71 -8.01
CA ILE A 54 6.72 -3.32 -8.33
C ILE A 54 6.68 -2.50 -9.62
N LYS A 55 5.57 -2.60 -10.34
CA LYS A 55 5.27 -1.77 -11.52
C LYS A 55 4.15 -0.78 -11.21
N ALA A 56 4.14 0.34 -11.93
CA ALA A 56 3.02 1.28 -11.90
C ALA A 56 1.74 0.60 -12.42
N LEU A 57 0.61 0.93 -11.82
CA LEU A 57 -0.72 0.52 -12.30
C LEU A 57 -1.36 1.67 -13.08
N SER A 58 -1.85 1.38 -14.28
CA SER A 58 -2.70 2.29 -15.02
C SER A 58 -4.02 2.54 -14.29
N PRO A 59 -4.77 3.61 -14.61
CA PRO A 59 -6.09 3.83 -14.05
C PRO A 59 -7.04 2.64 -14.23
N SER A 60 -7.00 1.99 -15.41
CA SER A 60 -7.82 0.81 -15.70
C SER A 60 -7.43 -0.39 -14.82
N GLU A 61 -6.13 -0.65 -14.63
CA GLU A 61 -5.67 -1.75 -13.76
C GLU A 61 -6.06 -1.51 -12.29
N ARG A 62 -6.09 -0.26 -11.82
CA ARG A 62 -6.57 0.09 -10.48
C ARG A 62 -8.07 -0.15 -10.34
N GLU A 63 -8.86 0.27 -11.33
CA GLU A 63 -10.31 0.02 -11.37
C GLU A 63 -10.61 -1.49 -11.40
N GLU A 64 -9.87 -2.25 -12.18
CA GLU A 64 -9.97 -3.71 -12.20
C GLU A 64 -9.64 -4.36 -10.85
N ALA A 65 -8.66 -3.81 -10.10
CA ALA A 65 -8.36 -4.28 -8.74
C ALA A 65 -9.55 -4.08 -7.80
N GLU A 66 -10.24 -2.93 -7.88
CA GLU A 66 -11.46 -2.66 -7.12
C GLU A 66 -12.59 -3.62 -7.51
N VAL A 67 -12.76 -3.88 -8.81
CA VAL A 67 -13.77 -4.83 -9.31
C VAL A 67 -13.47 -6.25 -8.81
N ARG A 68 -12.22 -6.70 -8.88
CA ARG A 68 -11.82 -8.01 -8.36
C ARG A 68 -11.95 -8.14 -6.84
N ALA A 69 -11.76 -7.06 -6.11
CA ALA A 69 -11.99 -7.04 -4.66
C ALA A 69 -13.46 -7.26 -4.27
N GLY A 70 -14.34 -7.16 -5.25
CA GLY A 70 -15.79 -7.33 -5.08
C GLY A 70 -16.50 -6.03 -4.72
N ALA A 71 -17.82 -6.02 -4.96
CA ALA A 71 -18.61 -4.84 -4.70
C ALA A 71 -18.57 -4.45 -3.21
N TYR A 72 -18.27 -3.19 -2.96
CA TYR A 72 -18.53 -2.61 -1.66
C TYR A 72 -20.07 -2.49 -1.49
N SER A 73 -20.66 -3.47 -0.81
CA SER A 73 -22.11 -3.64 -0.79
C SER A 73 -22.83 -2.75 0.21
N ARG A 74 -22.16 -1.91 0.98
CA ARG A 74 -22.80 -1.16 2.06
C ARG A 74 -22.33 0.25 2.15
N SER A 75 -23.32 1.11 2.00
CA SER A 75 -23.42 2.49 2.40
C SER A 75 -22.10 3.28 2.41
N GLU A 76 -22.13 4.45 1.87
CA GLU A 76 -21.09 5.47 2.01
C GLU A 76 -20.66 5.70 3.48
N LEU A 77 -21.48 5.25 4.43
CA LEU A 77 -21.23 5.42 5.87
C LEU A 77 -19.86 4.88 6.30
N GLY A 78 -19.50 3.65 5.91
CA GLY A 78 -18.20 3.08 6.29
C GLY A 78 -17.02 3.87 5.71
N ARG A 79 -17.16 4.37 4.48
CA ARG A 79 -16.17 5.23 3.83
C ARG A 79 -16.07 6.60 4.51
N MET A 80 -17.21 7.21 4.82
CA MET A 80 -17.25 8.50 5.52
C MET A 80 -16.58 8.39 6.89
N LEU A 81 -16.93 7.39 7.68
CA LEU A 81 -16.34 7.13 8.98
C LEU A 81 -14.83 6.87 8.89
N TRP A 82 -14.38 6.18 7.84
CA TRP A 82 -12.95 5.98 7.62
C TRP A 82 -12.19 7.29 7.37
N VAL A 83 -12.76 8.18 6.55
CA VAL A 83 -12.18 9.49 6.24
C VAL A 83 -12.19 10.41 7.47
N GLU A 84 -13.24 10.34 8.29
CA GLU A 84 -13.41 11.14 9.51
C GLU A 84 -12.58 10.60 10.70
N SER A 85 -12.04 9.38 10.59
CA SER A 85 -11.26 8.76 11.66
C SER A 85 -10.03 9.61 12.00
N PRO A 86 -9.82 9.96 13.27
CA PRO A 86 -8.64 10.69 13.70
C PRO A 86 -7.34 9.97 13.33
N THR A 87 -6.30 10.72 12.99
CA THR A 87 -4.98 10.17 12.66
C THR A 87 -4.19 9.80 13.92
N GLU A 88 -4.42 10.52 15.01
CA GLU A 88 -3.74 10.30 16.28
C GLU A 88 -4.34 9.10 17.02
N SER A 89 -3.49 8.17 17.47
CA SER A 89 -3.92 6.87 18.03
C SER A 89 -4.84 6.97 19.23
N SER A 90 -4.57 7.90 20.16
CA SER A 90 -5.35 8.05 21.40
C SER A 90 -6.73 8.67 21.13
N GLU A 91 -6.81 9.58 20.15
CA GLU A 91 -8.06 10.16 19.70
C GLU A 91 -8.88 9.15 18.90
N ARG A 92 -8.23 8.36 18.03
CA ARG A 92 -8.87 7.29 17.27
C ARG A 92 -9.51 6.25 18.16
N ALA A 93 -8.84 5.85 19.25
CA ALA A 93 -9.40 4.89 20.20
C ALA A 93 -10.67 5.42 20.86
N ARG A 94 -10.65 6.69 21.34
CA ARG A 94 -11.81 7.34 21.94
C ARG A 94 -12.96 7.50 20.94
N TRP A 95 -12.64 7.95 19.73
CA TRP A 95 -13.61 8.11 18.66
C TRP A 95 -14.26 6.78 18.30
N HIS A 96 -13.47 5.71 18.15
CA HIS A 96 -13.97 4.38 17.83
C HIS A 96 -14.91 3.83 18.93
N HIS A 97 -14.62 4.12 20.21
CA HIS A 97 -15.52 3.76 21.31
C HIS A 97 -16.85 4.52 21.28
N ALA A 98 -16.88 5.72 20.74
CA ALA A 98 -18.08 6.54 20.64
C ALA A 98 -19.02 6.11 19.49
N LEU A 99 -18.53 5.31 18.52
CA LEU A 99 -19.35 4.80 17.44
C LEU A 99 -20.43 3.84 17.92
N THR A 100 -21.59 3.88 17.29
CA THR A 100 -22.64 2.87 17.44
C THR A 100 -22.20 1.51 16.87
N ASP A 101 -22.92 0.44 17.18
CA ASP A 101 -22.63 -0.89 16.65
C ASP A 101 -22.77 -0.95 15.14
N ASP A 102 -23.75 -0.25 14.58
CA ASP A 102 -23.97 -0.17 13.12
C ASP A 102 -22.83 0.57 12.43
N GLU A 103 -22.35 1.68 13.02
CA GLU A 103 -21.21 2.44 12.49
C GLU A 103 -19.91 1.62 12.58
N ARG A 104 -19.65 0.92 13.68
CA ARG A 104 -18.52 0.01 13.81
C ARG A 104 -18.57 -1.12 12.76
N SER A 105 -19.75 -1.70 12.56
CA SER A 105 -19.96 -2.73 11.54
C SER A 105 -19.72 -2.22 10.13
N ALA A 106 -20.23 -1.02 9.81
CA ALA A 106 -20.01 -0.38 8.51
C ALA A 106 -18.52 -0.07 8.25
N MET A 107 -17.83 0.45 9.25
CA MET A 107 -16.40 0.74 9.18
C MET A 107 -15.57 -0.54 9.01
N SER A 108 -15.86 -1.59 9.76
CA SER A 108 -15.20 -2.89 9.65
C SER A 108 -15.39 -3.51 8.26
N ALA A 109 -16.60 -3.42 7.69
CA ALA A 109 -16.88 -3.89 6.35
C ALA A 109 -16.09 -3.11 5.28
N TYR A 110 -15.93 -1.80 5.46
CA TYR A 110 -15.12 -0.97 4.57
C TYR A 110 -13.62 -1.31 4.68
N GLN A 111 -13.09 -1.49 5.89
CA GLN A 111 -11.70 -1.92 6.09
C GLN A 111 -11.42 -3.29 5.44
N ALA A 112 -12.34 -4.24 5.58
CA ALA A 112 -12.21 -5.54 4.92
C ALA A 112 -12.23 -5.43 3.39
N TYR A 113 -13.03 -4.52 2.84
CA TYR A 113 -13.03 -4.22 1.41
C TYR A 113 -11.68 -3.61 0.98
N LEU A 114 -11.20 -2.57 1.66
CA LEU A 114 -9.90 -1.96 1.36
C LEU A 114 -8.75 -2.97 1.40
N SER A 115 -8.75 -3.86 2.39
CA SER A 115 -7.73 -4.90 2.48
C SER A 115 -7.72 -5.80 1.23
N ARG A 116 -8.89 -6.14 0.68
CA ARG A 116 -8.98 -6.89 -0.58
C ARG A 116 -8.49 -6.08 -1.77
N VAL A 117 -8.87 -4.80 -1.86
CA VAL A 117 -8.38 -3.90 -2.92
C VAL A 117 -6.85 -3.82 -2.89
N TYR A 118 -6.25 -3.67 -1.72
CA TYR A 118 -4.80 -3.61 -1.56
C TYR A 118 -4.10 -4.88 -2.04
N LEU A 119 -4.64 -6.05 -1.70
CA LEU A 119 -4.11 -7.32 -2.20
C LEU A 119 -4.23 -7.47 -3.72
N GLU A 120 -5.34 -7.00 -4.32
CA GLU A 120 -5.49 -6.99 -5.78
C GLU A 120 -4.56 -6.00 -6.47
N MET A 121 -4.30 -4.83 -5.86
CA MET A 121 -3.29 -3.88 -6.36
C MET A 121 -1.88 -4.51 -6.32
N ILE A 122 -1.52 -5.16 -5.20
CA ILE A 122 -0.24 -5.86 -5.09
C ILE A 122 -0.16 -6.96 -6.14
N ARG A 123 -1.20 -7.78 -6.32
CA ARG A 123 -1.25 -8.82 -7.35
C ARG A 123 -0.99 -8.27 -8.76
N GLY A 124 -1.54 -7.10 -9.07
CA GLY A 124 -1.37 -6.44 -10.38
C GLY A 124 -0.01 -5.78 -10.58
N SER A 125 0.66 -5.39 -9.50
CA SER A 125 1.85 -4.56 -9.51
C SER A 125 3.14 -5.33 -9.18
N LEU A 126 3.11 -6.26 -8.21
CA LEU A 126 4.28 -7.00 -7.76
C LEU A 126 4.75 -7.96 -8.86
N THR A 127 6.00 -7.82 -9.28
CA THR A 127 6.58 -8.66 -10.35
C THR A 127 7.64 -9.63 -9.82
N HIS A 128 8.52 -9.18 -8.91
CA HIS A 128 9.61 -10.01 -8.39
C HIS A 128 9.81 -9.77 -6.89
N ILE A 129 10.32 -10.80 -6.22
CA ILE A 129 10.87 -10.74 -4.86
C ILE A 129 12.28 -11.31 -4.93
N ASN A 130 13.28 -10.52 -4.53
CA ASN A 130 14.70 -10.86 -4.61
C ASN A 130 15.15 -11.34 -6.03
N GLY A 131 14.55 -10.75 -7.06
CA GLY A 131 14.84 -11.07 -8.47
C GLY A 131 14.14 -12.33 -9.01
N GLU A 132 13.38 -13.06 -8.17
CA GLU A 132 12.55 -14.19 -8.59
C GLU A 132 11.11 -13.75 -8.82
N GLU A 133 10.40 -14.41 -9.74
CA GLU A 133 8.99 -14.13 -10.03
C GLU A 133 8.15 -14.26 -8.76
N ALA A 134 7.40 -13.21 -8.44
CA ALA A 134 6.65 -13.11 -7.20
C ALA A 134 5.24 -13.70 -7.31
N SER A 135 4.74 -14.22 -6.19
CA SER A 135 3.34 -14.57 -6.02
C SER A 135 2.75 -13.91 -4.77
N LEU A 136 1.44 -13.68 -4.77
CA LEU A 136 0.73 -13.14 -3.61
C LEU A 136 0.79 -14.09 -2.40
N ASP A 137 0.97 -15.38 -2.64
CA ASP A 137 1.09 -16.38 -1.57
C ASP A 137 2.33 -16.15 -0.70
N GLN A 138 3.42 -15.65 -1.29
CA GLN A 138 4.63 -15.29 -0.53
C GLN A 138 4.34 -14.15 0.46
N ILE A 139 3.54 -13.15 0.07
CA ILE A 139 3.09 -12.07 0.96
C ILE A 139 2.19 -12.64 2.08
N ASN A 140 1.29 -13.56 1.75
CA ASN A 140 0.39 -14.17 2.72
C ASN A 140 1.10 -15.07 3.74
N MET A 141 2.30 -15.56 3.42
CA MET A 141 3.13 -16.37 4.32
C MET A 141 3.94 -15.56 5.33
N ILE A 142 4.06 -14.24 5.17
CA ILE A 142 4.83 -13.39 6.08
C ILE A 142 4.28 -13.49 7.50
N ARG A 143 5.18 -13.65 8.45
CA ARG A 143 4.88 -13.72 9.89
C ARG A 143 5.87 -12.87 10.68
N PRO A 144 5.45 -12.22 11.77
CA PRO A 144 4.08 -12.21 12.30
C PRO A 144 3.10 -11.42 11.42
N ASP A 145 1.82 -11.49 11.73
CA ASP A 145 0.77 -10.78 10.97
C ASP A 145 0.94 -9.25 10.96
N SER A 146 1.56 -8.68 12.00
CA SER A 146 1.93 -7.26 12.05
C SER A 146 2.86 -6.86 10.91
N ASP A 147 3.87 -7.68 10.65
CA ASP A 147 4.85 -7.42 9.59
C ASP A 147 4.21 -7.58 8.22
N ARG A 148 3.36 -8.59 8.05
CA ARG A 148 2.56 -8.74 6.83
C ARG A 148 1.69 -7.52 6.54
N LEU A 149 1.03 -6.96 7.55
CA LEU A 149 0.21 -5.75 7.39
C LEU A 149 1.08 -4.54 7.04
N THR A 150 2.27 -4.41 7.64
CA THR A 150 3.22 -3.36 7.30
C THR A 150 3.70 -3.52 5.85
N VAL A 151 4.09 -4.71 5.43
CA VAL A 151 4.49 -5.01 4.05
C VAL A 151 3.39 -4.63 3.07
N ILE A 152 2.15 -5.05 3.31
CA ILE A 152 1.00 -4.71 2.44
C ILE A 152 0.81 -3.20 2.36
N SER A 153 0.80 -2.50 3.49
CA SER A 153 0.54 -1.05 3.52
C SER A 153 1.65 -0.25 2.82
N GLU A 154 2.91 -0.61 3.02
CA GLU A 154 4.04 0.07 2.39
C GLU A 154 4.13 -0.21 0.89
N LEU A 155 3.94 -1.46 0.45
CA LEU A 155 3.88 -1.79 -0.97
C LEU A 155 2.78 -1.00 -1.67
N VAL A 156 1.57 -0.93 -1.08
CA VAL A 156 0.46 -0.16 -1.65
C VAL A 156 0.78 1.33 -1.72
N ALA A 157 1.41 1.90 -0.67
CA ALA A 157 1.83 3.30 -0.69
C ALA A 157 2.79 3.59 -1.86
N HIS A 158 3.80 2.73 -2.06
CA HIS A 158 4.72 2.86 -3.18
C HIS A 158 4.04 2.64 -4.55
N ILE A 159 3.14 1.65 -4.67
CA ILE A 159 2.36 1.42 -5.90
C ILE A 159 1.51 2.65 -6.24
N GLN A 160 0.80 3.19 -5.28
CA GLN A 160 -0.01 4.40 -5.47
C GLN A 160 0.87 5.58 -5.92
N ARG A 161 2.00 5.79 -5.25
CA ARG A 161 2.93 6.86 -5.57
C ARG A 161 3.45 6.78 -7.01
N ILE A 162 4.01 5.64 -7.43
CA ILE A 162 4.54 5.52 -8.80
C ILE A 162 3.42 5.55 -9.85
N SER A 163 2.22 5.09 -9.50
CA SER A 163 1.06 5.13 -10.40
C SER A 163 0.48 6.54 -10.56
N LEU A 164 0.63 7.42 -9.54
CA LEU A 164 0.21 8.82 -9.59
C LEU A 164 1.25 9.74 -10.22
N LEU A 165 2.54 9.55 -9.89
CA LEU A 165 3.63 10.35 -10.48
C LEU A 165 3.68 10.21 -12.00
N GLY A 166 3.18 9.12 -12.52
CA GLY A 166 2.98 8.95 -13.94
C GLY A 166 1.94 9.88 -14.57
N VAL A 167 1.06 10.46 -13.81
CA VAL A 167 0.02 11.41 -14.28
C VAL A 167 0.51 12.85 -14.17
N GLU A 168 1.41 13.12 -13.24
CA GLU A 168 1.96 14.47 -12.97
C GLU A 168 3.37 14.64 -13.55
N GLY A 169 3.62 14.05 -14.71
CA GLY A 169 4.92 14.17 -15.39
C GLY A 169 5.35 15.62 -15.55
N LYS A 170 6.29 16.04 -14.71
CA LYS A 170 7.17 17.24 -14.65
C LYS A 170 6.79 18.41 -15.53
#